data_14eddbbc8c6e985874f37cba093747fb
#
_entry.id   14eddbbc8c6e985874f37cba093747fb
#
_cell.length_a   1.000
_cell.length_b   1.000
_cell.length_c   1.000
_cell.angle_alpha   90.00
_cell.angle_beta   90.00
_cell.angle_gamma   90.00
#
_symmetry.space_group_name_H-M   'P 1'
#
loop_
_entity.id
_entity.type
_entity.pdbx_description
1 polymer ?
#
loop_
_entity_poly.entity_id
_entity_poly.type
_entity_poly.pdbx_seq_one_letter_code
_entity_poly.pdbx_strand_id
1 'polypeptide(L)'
;MLDTNIISDIAHNPTGGAAKRLAEVDPDDVVTSVVVAAEIWFGVEKNPSFRSRARTESFMQTIRVLELRPEVARVYGRVRAGASASGQPIGPNDLFIAAHALALDATLVTANVREFSRVPGLKLEDWLKD
;
A
#
# COMPACT_ATOMS: atom_id res chain seq x y z
N MET A 1 -7.00 -0.05 0.31
CA MET A 1 -5.69 0.44 0.82
C MET A 1 -4.69 0.46 -0.32
N LEU A 2 -4.11 1.61 -0.61
CA LEU A 2 -3.14 1.76 -1.70
C LEU A 2 -1.73 1.46 -1.20
N ASP A 3 -0.98 0.64 -1.95
CA ASP A 3 0.42 0.35 -1.69
C ASP A 3 1.34 1.41 -2.30
N THR A 4 2.61 1.39 -1.93
CA THR A 4 3.63 2.38 -2.30
C THR A 4 3.74 2.59 -3.81
N ASN A 5 3.85 1.52 -4.59
CA ASN A 5 4.02 1.61 -6.05
C ASN A 5 2.78 2.17 -6.76
N ILE A 6 1.59 1.92 -6.22
CA ILE A 6 0.35 2.48 -6.77
C ILE A 6 0.29 3.99 -6.54
N ILE A 7 0.60 4.42 -5.31
CA ILE A 7 0.64 5.86 -4.97
C ILE A 7 1.67 6.57 -5.84
N SER A 8 2.86 5.99 -5.98
CA SER A 8 3.92 6.56 -6.79
C SER A 8 3.50 6.72 -8.25
N ASP A 9 2.85 5.71 -8.80
CA ASP A 9 2.34 5.77 -10.18
C ASP A 9 1.30 6.87 -10.35
N ILE A 10 0.31 6.93 -9.47
CA ILE A 10 -0.75 7.93 -9.56
C ILE A 10 -0.18 9.35 -9.48
N ALA A 11 0.77 9.57 -8.56
CA ALA A 11 1.38 10.88 -8.37
C ALA A 11 2.15 11.35 -9.61
N HIS A 12 2.81 10.42 -10.33
CA HIS A 12 3.66 10.75 -11.47
C HIS A 12 2.98 10.51 -12.82
N ASN A 13 1.83 9.85 -12.83
CA ASN A 13 1.10 9.54 -14.06
C ASN A 13 -0.40 9.83 -13.86
N PRO A 14 -0.78 11.11 -13.72
CA PRO A 14 -2.14 11.49 -13.35
C PRO A 14 -3.19 11.17 -14.42
N THR A 15 -2.78 10.82 -15.63
CA THR A 15 -3.70 10.41 -16.72
C THR A 15 -3.61 8.90 -16.99
N GLY A 16 -2.87 8.16 -16.18
CA GLY A 16 -2.70 6.72 -16.35
C GLY A 16 -3.85 5.89 -15.84
N GLY A 17 -3.74 4.57 -16.03
CA GLY A 17 -4.78 3.61 -15.64
C GLY A 17 -5.10 3.60 -14.16
N ALA A 18 -4.08 3.66 -13.30
CA ALA A 18 -4.29 3.68 -11.86
C ALA A 18 -5.03 4.94 -11.41
N ALA A 19 -4.66 6.11 -11.95
CA ALA A 19 -5.34 7.36 -11.65
C ALA A 19 -6.80 7.32 -12.12
N LYS A 20 -7.08 6.71 -13.26
CA LYS A 20 -8.45 6.54 -13.75
C LYS A 20 -9.26 5.64 -12.83
N ARG A 21 -8.67 4.54 -12.35
CA ARG A 21 -9.34 3.65 -11.39
C ARG A 21 -9.63 4.38 -10.10
N LEU A 22 -8.69 5.19 -9.62
CA LEU A 22 -8.89 5.98 -8.41
C LEU A 22 -10.08 6.94 -8.56
N ALA A 23 -10.24 7.55 -9.73
CA ALA A 23 -11.33 8.48 -10.00
C ALA A 23 -12.70 7.80 -9.98
N GLU A 24 -12.76 6.49 -10.19
CA GLU A 24 -14.01 5.70 -10.20
C GLU A 24 -14.42 5.23 -8.80
N VAL A 25 -13.53 5.32 -7.82
CA VAL A 25 -13.78 4.84 -6.46
C VAL A 25 -14.19 6.01 -5.58
N ASP A 26 -15.09 5.77 -4.62
CA ASP A 26 -15.47 6.78 -3.64
C ASP A 26 -14.22 7.19 -2.84
N PRO A 27 -13.87 8.50 -2.82
CA PRO A 27 -12.70 8.96 -2.06
C PRO A 27 -12.72 8.56 -0.59
N ASP A 28 -13.90 8.43 0.02
CA ASP A 28 -14.02 8.05 1.42
C ASP A 28 -13.61 6.58 1.67
N ASP A 29 -13.57 5.77 0.61
CA ASP A 29 -13.17 4.37 0.69
C ASP A 29 -11.67 4.16 0.43
N VAL A 30 -10.94 5.23 0.08
CA VAL A 30 -9.52 5.13 -0.27
C VAL A 30 -8.66 5.55 0.91
N VAL A 31 -7.80 4.64 1.33
CA VAL A 31 -6.89 4.87 2.46
C VAL A 31 -5.52 4.29 2.14
N THR A 32 -4.52 4.65 2.94
CA THR A 32 -3.24 3.96 2.94
C THR A 32 -2.76 3.73 4.37
N SER A 33 -1.78 2.85 4.52
CA SER A 33 -1.16 2.55 5.81
C SER A 33 -0.09 3.58 6.15
N VAL A 34 0.09 3.86 7.44
CA VAL A 34 1.22 4.66 7.91
C VAL A 34 2.56 4.02 7.51
N VAL A 35 2.63 2.70 7.35
CA VAL A 35 3.83 2.01 6.86
C VAL A 35 4.13 2.39 5.42
N VAL A 36 3.09 2.41 4.57
CA VAL A 36 3.22 2.89 3.18
C VAL A 36 3.65 4.35 3.16
N ALA A 37 3.02 5.18 3.99
CA ALA A 37 3.39 6.59 4.09
C ALA A 37 4.88 6.75 4.45
N ALA A 38 5.38 5.93 5.37
CA ALA A 38 6.80 5.98 5.74
C ALA A 38 7.70 5.66 4.55
N GLU A 39 7.35 4.67 3.73
CA GLU A 39 8.09 4.34 2.51
C GLU A 39 8.06 5.48 1.50
N ILE A 40 6.90 6.10 1.34
CA ILE A 40 6.72 7.25 0.44
C ILE A 40 7.60 8.42 0.90
N TRP A 41 7.57 8.77 2.18
CA TRP A 41 8.37 9.88 2.71
C TRP A 41 9.87 9.59 2.63
N PHE A 42 10.29 8.35 2.82
CA PHE A 42 11.67 7.97 2.57
C PHE A 42 12.07 8.24 1.11
N GLY A 43 11.20 7.85 0.18
CA GLY A 43 11.42 8.12 -1.25
C GLY A 43 11.52 9.61 -1.56
N VAL A 44 10.67 10.43 -0.95
CA VAL A 44 10.69 11.89 -1.10
C VAL A 44 12.02 12.46 -0.59
N GLU A 45 12.46 12.05 0.60
CA GLU A 45 13.68 12.59 1.21
C GLU A 45 14.93 12.32 0.37
N LYS A 46 15.02 11.18 -0.28
CA LYS A 46 16.19 10.84 -1.10
C LYS A 46 16.08 11.28 -2.56
N ASN A 47 14.93 11.80 -3.00
CA ASN A 47 14.72 12.17 -4.40
C ASN A 47 15.30 13.57 -4.68
N PRO A 48 16.24 13.70 -5.63
CA PRO A 48 16.85 14.98 -5.96
C PRO A 48 15.93 15.91 -6.78
N SER A 49 14.86 15.38 -7.38
CA SER A 49 13.96 16.15 -8.21
C SER A 49 12.91 16.89 -7.38
N PHE A 50 12.99 18.21 -7.35
CA PHE A 50 12.01 19.03 -6.66
C PHE A 50 10.58 18.81 -7.21
N ARG A 51 10.45 18.70 -8.54
CA ARG A 51 9.14 18.51 -9.19
C ARG A 51 8.53 17.16 -8.81
N SER A 52 9.33 16.10 -8.79
CA SER A 52 8.87 14.76 -8.41
C SER A 52 8.44 14.72 -6.94
N ARG A 53 9.25 15.33 -6.06
CA ARG A 53 8.93 15.45 -4.64
C ARG A 53 7.60 16.17 -4.42
N ALA A 54 7.42 17.30 -5.11
CA ALA A 54 6.21 18.11 -4.99
C ALA A 54 4.95 17.34 -5.41
N ARG A 55 5.04 16.55 -6.47
CA ARG A 55 3.92 15.72 -6.94
C ARG A 55 3.51 14.68 -5.88
N THR A 56 4.48 14.01 -5.30
CA THR A 56 4.23 13.02 -4.26
C THR A 56 3.65 13.65 -3.01
N GLU A 57 4.23 14.77 -2.55
CA GLU A 57 3.74 15.49 -1.38
C GLU A 57 2.29 15.96 -1.58
N SER A 58 1.99 16.47 -2.77
CA SER A 58 0.65 16.93 -3.11
C SER A 58 -0.37 15.81 -3.05
N PHE A 59 -0.04 14.65 -3.61
CA PHE A 59 -0.93 13.49 -3.54
C PHE A 59 -1.15 13.01 -2.10
N MET A 60 -0.09 12.98 -1.29
CA MET A 60 -0.18 12.51 0.09
C MET A 60 -1.07 13.39 0.96
N GLN A 61 -1.30 14.65 0.58
CA GLN A 61 -2.23 15.52 1.27
C GLN A 61 -3.70 15.17 0.99
N THR A 62 -3.98 14.40 -0.05
CA THR A 62 -5.34 14.04 -0.45
C THR A 62 -5.80 12.69 0.07
N ILE A 63 -4.88 11.83 0.52
CA ILE A 63 -5.21 10.48 0.94
C ILE A 63 -5.17 10.37 2.47
N ARG A 64 -6.14 9.62 3.02
CA ARG A 64 -6.17 9.37 4.46
C ARG A 64 -5.17 8.29 4.84
N VAL A 65 -4.24 8.63 5.74
CA VAL A 65 -3.24 7.71 6.27
C VAL A 65 -3.73 7.15 7.59
N LEU A 66 -3.81 5.82 7.69
CA LEU A 66 -4.30 5.14 8.88
C LEU A 66 -3.15 4.66 9.75
N GLU A 67 -3.29 4.89 11.05
CA GLU A 67 -2.34 4.42 12.04
C GLU A 67 -2.42 2.90 12.21
N LEU A 68 -1.35 2.30 12.71
CA LEU A 68 -1.33 0.89 13.11
C LEU A 68 -1.96 0.77 14.50
N ARG A 69 -3.20 0.29 14.53
CA ARG A 69 -3.90 0.06 15.81
C ARG A 69 -3.44 -1.26 16.44
N PRO A 70 -3.64 -1.43 17.75
CA PRO A 70 -3.18 -2.62 18.48
C PRO A 70 -3.61 -3.95 17.87
N GLU A 71 -4.81 -4.05 17.29
CA GLU A 71 -5.31 -5.27 16.68
C GLU A 71 -4.47 -5.73 15.47
N VAL A 72 -3.74 -4.82 14.83
CA VAL A 72 -2.84 -5.16 13.72
C VAL A 72 -1.71 -6.06 14.22
N ALA A 73 -1.26 -5.89 15.45
CA ALA A 73 -0.16 -6.67 16.02
C ALA A 73 -0.48 -8.18 16.03
N ARG A 74 -1.70 -8.54 16.40
CA ARG A 74 -2.14 -9.95 16.39
C ARG A 74 -2.18 -10.53 15.00
N VAL A 75 -2.74 -9.78 14.06
CA VAL A 75 -2.82 -10.20 12.65
C VAL A 75 -1.41 -10.35 12.08
N TYR A 76 -0.52 -9.42 12.36
CA TYR A 76 0.88 -9.49 11.95
C TYR A 76 1.55 -10.78 12.45
N GLY A 77 1.36 -11.11 13.73
CA GLY A 77 1.94 -12.34 14.29
C GLY A 77 1.49 -13.58 13.55
N ARG A 78 0.20 -13.67 13.26
CA ARG A 78 -0.39 -14.82 12.55
C ARG A 78 0.13 -14.91 11.11
N VAL A 79 0.15 -13.78 10.39
CA VAL A 79 0.60 -13.74 9.00
C VAL A 79 2.08 -14.11 8.91
N ARG A 80 2.90 -13.54 9.78
CA ARG A 80 4.34 -13.82 9.78
C ARG A 80 4.64 -15.27 10.13
N ALA A 81 3.95 -15.83 11.11
CA ALA A 81 4.11 -17.24 11.48
C ALA A 81 3.76 -18.15 10.30
N GLY A 82 2.67 -17.87 9.59
CA GLY A 82 2.27 -18.62 8.40
C GLY A 82 3.29 -18.53 7.28
N ALA A 83 3.82 -17.36 7.01
CA ALA A 83 4.85 -17.15 5.99
C ALA A 83 6.14 -17.91 6.33
N SER A 84 6.56 -17.86 7.58
CA SER A 84 7.73 -18.63 8.06
C SER A 84 7.55 -20.13 7.87
N ALA A 85 6.38 -20.64 8.27
CA ALA A 85 6.07 -22.06 8.18
C ALA A 85 6.04 -22.57 6.74
N SER A 86 5.59 -21.74 5.80
CA SER A 86 5.52 -22.11 4.38
C SER A 86 6.84 -21.99 3.65
N GLY A 87 7.89 -21.40 4.29
CA GLY A 87 9.18 -21.16 3.66
C GLY A 87 9.15 -20.07 2.59
N GLN A 88 8.11 -19.25 2.58
CA GLN A 88 7.98 -18.15 1.61
C GLN A 88 8.02 -16.82 2.35
N PRO A 89 9.23 -16.27 2.58
CA PRO A 89 9.36 -15.04 3.35
C PRO A 89 8.72 -13.84 2.63
N ILE A 90 8.19 -12.94 3.43
CA ILE A 90 7.64 -11.66 2.99
C ILE A 90 8.44 -10.57 3.70
N GLY A 91 8.78 -9.49 2.99
CA GLY A 91 9.53 -8.39 3.57
C GLY A 91 8.82 -7.79 4.80
N PRO A 92 9.58 -7.24 5.77
CA PRO A 92 8.99 -6.79 7.03
C PRO A 92 7.93 -5.69 6.86
N ASN A 93 8.16 -4.73 5.98
CA ASN A 93 7.16 -3.68 5.72
C ASN A 93 5.92 -4.27 5.05
N ASP A 94 6.11 -5.19 4.11
CA ASP A 94 5.00 -5.83 3.41
C ASP A 94 4.17 -6.69 4.36
N LEU A 95 4.79 -7.31 5.37
CA LEU A 95 4.06 -8.02 6.41
C LEU A 95 3.15 -7.08 7.20
N PHE A 96 3.64 -5.89 7.56
CA PHE A 96 2.81 -4.90 8.24
C PHE A 96 1.68 -4.38 7.35
N ILE A 97 1.97 -4.12 6.09
CA ILE A 97 0.97 -3.64 5.13
C ILE A 97 -0.14 -4.69 4.96
N ALA A 98 0.24 -5.95 4.78
CA ALA A 98 -0.71 -7.06 4.64
C ALA A 98 -1.56 -7.22 5.90
N ALA A 99 -0.93 -7.20 7.08
CA ALA A 99 -1.62 -7.32 8.35
C ALA A 99 -2.59 -6.16 8.57
N HIS A 100 -2.19 -4.95 8.19
CA HIS A 100 -3.02 -3.75 8.31
C HIS A 100 -4.28 -3.87 7.43
N ALA A 101 -4.10 -4.26 6.17
CA ALA A 101 -5.23 -4.46 5.25
C ALA A 101 -6.19 -5.55 5.74
N LEU A 102 -5.65 -6.68 6.23
CA LEU A 102 -6.47 -7.77 6.78
C LEU A 102 -7.26 -7.32 8.01
N ALA A 103 -6.63 -6.59 8.93
CA ALA A 103 -7.28 -6.13 10.15
C ALA A 103 -8.45 -5.19 9.84
N LEU A 104 -8.38 -4.46 8.74
CA LEU A 104 -9.44 -3.55 8.29
C LEU A 104 -10.44 -4.21 7.34
N ASP A 105 -10.21 -5.48 6.96
CA ASP A 105 -10.96 -6.16 5.89
C ASP A 105 -10.95 -5.33 4.60
N ALA A 106 -9.83 -4.69 4.30
CA ALA A 106 -9.66 -3.85 3.13
C ALA A 106 -9.00 -4.62 1.98
N THR A 107 -9.33 -4.22 0.76
CA THR A 107 -8.61 -4.70 -0.43
C THR A 107 -7.29 -3.95 -0.52
N LEU A 108 -6.19 -4.66 -0.67
CA LEU A 108 -4.87 -4.07 -0.90
C LEU A 108 -4.67 -3.90 -2.40
N VAL A 109 -4.47 -2.65 -2.83
CA VAL A 109 -4.16 -2.31 -4.22
C VAL A 109 -2.65 -2.21 -4.36
N THR A 110 -2.05 -3.13 -5.10
CA THR A 110 -0.61 -3.26 -5.21
C THR A 110 -0.20 -3.83 -6.56
N ALA A 111 0.98 -3.48 -7.03
CA ALA A 111 1.58 -4.14 -8.20
C ALA A 111 2.31 -5.43 -7.80
N ASN A 112 2.60 -5.62 -6.51
CA ASN A 112 3.34 -6.78 -6.01
C ASN A 112 2.41 -7.93 -5.63
N VAL A 113 1.52 -8.29 -6.54
CA VAL A 113 0.50 -9.33 -6.32
C VAL A 113 1.14 -10.68 -6.01
N ARG A 114 2.26 -11.00 -6.67
CA ARG A 114 2.94 -12.28 -6.48
C ARG A 114 3.32 -12.52 -5.02
N GLU A 115 3.92 -11.53 -4.36
CA GLU A 115 4.31 -11.65 -2.96
C GLU A 115 3.10 -11.65 -2.03
N PHE A 116 2.19 -10.69 -2.20
CA PHE A 116 1.03 -10.57 -1.32
C PHE A 116 0.01 -11.71 -1.48
N SER A 117 0.00 -12.40 -2.62
CA SER A 117 -0.88 -13.57 -2.80
C SER A 117 -0.54 -14.72 -1.87
N ARG A 118 0.65 -14.69 -1.25
CA ARG A 118 1.06 -15.68 -0.24
C ARG A 118 0.36 -15.49 1.11
N VAL A 119 -0.37 -14.39 1.28
CA VAL A 119 -1.07 -14.09 2.54
C VAL A 119 -2.51 -14.58 2.43
N PRO A 120 -2.88 -15.63 3.19
CA PRO A 120 -4.24 -16.17 3.11
C PRO A 120 -5.29 -15.13 3.51
N GLY A 121 -6.35 -15.05 2.73
CA GLY A 121 -7.49 -14.18 3.01
C GLY A 121 -7.32 -12.73 2.60
N LEU A 122 -6.16 -12.33 2.13
CA LEU A 122 -5.93 -10.95 1.68
C LEU A 122 -6.54 -10.73 0.31
N LYS A 123 -7.42 -9.74 0.19
CA LYS A 123 -8.02 -9.33 -1.08
C LYS A 123 -7.06 -8.39 -1.81
N LEU A 124 -6.80 -8.67 -3.08
CA LEU A 124 -5.80 -7.94 -3.88
C LEU A 124 -6.42 -7.41 -5.18
N GLU A 125 -5.98 -6.23 -5.58
CA GLU A 125 -6.22 -5.67 -6.91
C GLU A 125 -4.91 -5.04 -7.41
N ASP A 126 -4.69 -5.14 -8.73
CA ASP A 126 -3.56 -4.46 -9.37
C ASP A 126 -4.10 -3.45 -10.37
N TRP A 127 -3.97 -2.16 -10.04
CA TRP A 127 -4.46 -1.07 -10.89
C TRP A 127 -3.47 -0.70 -12.00
N LEU A 128 -2.29 -1.30 -12.03
CA LEU A 128 -1.29 -1.08 -13.07
C LEU A 128 -1.43 -2.06 -14.23
N LYS A 129 -2.21 -3.12 -14.06
CA LYS A 129 -2.52 -4.07 -15.12
C LYS A 129 -3.84 -3.74 -15.79
N ASP A 130 -3.90 -3.96 -17.08
CA ASP A 130 -5.12 -3.82 -17.87
C ASP A 130 -6.11 -4.96 -17.59
#